data_211f8db469545c486ef6f2c1cfadf22f
#
_entry.id   211f8db469545c486ef6f2c1cfadf22f
#
_cell.length_a   1.000
_cell.length_b   1.000
_cell.length_c   1.000
_cell.angle_alpha   90.00
_cell.angle_beta   90.00
_cell.angle_gamma   90.00
#
_symmetry.space_group_name_H-M   'P 1'
#
loop_
_entity.id
_entity.type
_entity.pdbx_description
1 polymer ?
#
loop_
_entity_poly.entity_id
_entity_poly.type
_entity_poly.pdbx_seq_one_letter_code
_entity_poly.pdbx_strand_id
1 'polypeptide(L)'
;GGHSEPLKLIQRKLIVGERMGQVPADVPLTPFQKDLWTHQKRFGLYPEPEKTVVSLDLRREEDREKSAFLHRLNVLGVTWGVVGRPKRQTAGTSAENWTLKWVPDLMIKVLEAAQWGNTVHDAALASGQEAAGKAQSLKELTTLLNRTIEADLPELMKTVLTQIEERSAVTHDVIHMMEALPPLARIMRYGDVRQTDRSLVGHVVETLLTRICINLPTTCAAVDLNAAQEIVTAISRVQPVIALVTNQPVVDEWHKTLVGLLHARNTHGLISGTACRLLFQARWLAPEETAVEMGKALKGSQAISATDPSSGILQKAFWLDGFLRDSELVLVHDKQLWNVLDHWVIGLDDADFHEIMPLLRRVFSEFSEGARNALSRRVKGRPVRSDQLEIGRASCRERV
;
A
#
# COMPACT_ATOMS: atom_id res chain seq x y z
N GLY A 1 35.66 -21.57 4.57
CA GLY A 1 34.46 -21.15 5.29
C GLY A 1 34.20 -21.88 6.62
N GLY A 2 35.15 -22.60 7.22
CA GLY A 2 34.89 -23.47 8.37
C GLY A 2 35.42 -22.99 9.73
N HIS A 3 36.05 -21.83 9.83
CA HIS A 3 36.74 -21.43 11.06
C HIS A 3 36.04 -20.32 11.89
N SER A 4 34.90 -19.79 11.46
CA SER A 4 34.23 -18.70 12.21
C SER A 4 33.30 -19.22 13.33
N GLU A 5 32.78 -20.42 13.25
CA GLU A 5 31.83 -21.00 14.23
C GLU A 5 32.48 -21.26 15.62
N PRO A 6 33.68 -21.87 15.73
CA PRO A 6 34.32 -22.04 17.02
C PRO A 6 34.69 -20.73 17.70
N LEU A 7 35.13 -19.73 16.91
CA LEU A 7 35.45 -18.38 17.43
C LEU A 7 34.19 -17.66 17.92
N LYS A 8 33.09 -17.79 17.22
CA LYS A 8 31.79 -17.25 17.66
C LYS A 8 31.29 -17.94 18.93
N LEU A 9 31.52 -19.26 19.06
CA LEU A 9 31.13 -20.01 20.24
C LEU A 9 31.98 -19.62 21.45
N ILE A 10 33.30 -19.43 21.26
CA ILE A 10 34.23 -18.96 22.31
C ILE A 10 33.88 -17.52 22.70
N GLN A 11 33.64 -16.66 21.72
CA GLN A 11 33.20 -15.28 21.95
C GLN A 11 31.86 -15.24 22.72
N ARG A 12 30.90 -16.11 22.36
CA ARG A 12 29.63 -16.27 23.04
C ARG A 12 29.80 -16.74 24.50
N LYS A 13 30.64 -17.73 24.76
CA LYS A 13 30.92 -18.23 26.13
C LYS A 13 31.72 -17.23 26.96
N LEU A 14 32.69 -16.53 26.38
CA LEU A 14 33.50 -15.51 27.08
C LEU A 14 32.70 -14.23 27.41
N ILE A 15 31.79 -13.83 26.52
CA ILE A 15 31.08 -12.56 26.65
C ILE A 15 29.75 -12.73 27.41
N VAL A 16 29.05 -13.84 27.20
CA VAL A 16 27.71 -14.06 27.78
C VAL A 16 27.75 -14.90 29.05
N GLY A 17 28.79 -15.74 29.21
CA GLY A 17 28.91 -16.68 30.33
C GLY A 17 27.80 -17.75 30.31
N GLU A 18 27.82 -18.65 31.29
CA GLU A 18 26.77 -19.68 31.48
C GLU A 18 25.53 -19.15 32.23
N ARG A 19 25.64 -17.97 32.85
CA ARG A 19 24.53 -17.30 33.57
C ARG A 19 23.99 -16.14 32.77
N MET A 20 22.70 -16.13 32.51
CA MET A 20 22.00 -15.10 31.76
C MET A 20 22.31 -13.69 32.31
N GLY A 21 22.82 -12.82 31.43
CA GLY A 21 22.82 -11.37 31.64
C GLY A 21 23.81 -10.82 32.64
N GLN A 22 24.69 -11.61 33.25
CA GLN A 22 25.74 -11.10 34.13
C GLN A 22 27.07 -11.01 33.37
N VAL A 23 27.43 -9.80 32.95
CA VAL A 23 28.80 -9.48 32.54
C VAL A 23 29.66 -9.61 33.80
N PRO A 24 30.83 -10.33 33.77
CA PRO A 24 31.75 -10.34 34.91
C PRO A 24 32.05 -8.92 35.36
N ALA A 25 32.09 -8.67 36.67
CA ALA A 25 32.28 -7.35 37.24
C ALA A 25 33.58 -6.65 36.81
N ASP A 26 34.52 -7.41 36.29
CA ASP A 26 35.88 -6.97 35.90
C ASP A 26 35.99 -6.53 34.43
N VAL A 27 34.91 -6.68 33.62
CA VAL A 27 34.95 -6.24 32.23
C VAL A 27 34.48 -4.78 32.14
N PRO A 28 35.30 -3.85 31.65
CA PRO A 28 34.88 -2.47 31.51
C PRO A 28 33.76 -2.36 30.47
N LEU A 29 32.64 -1.77 30.91
CA LEU A 29 31.51 -1.50 30.02
C LEU A 29 31.86 -0.53 28.92
N THR A 30 31.44 -0.80 27.71
CA THR A 30 31.54 0.16 26.62
C THR A 30 30.68 1.41 26.92
N PRO A 31 31.03 2.59 26.35
CA PRO A 31 30.17 3.79 26.49
C PRO A 31 28.71 3.50 26.09
N PHE A 32 28.49 2.75 25.00
CA PHE A 32 27.18 2.33 24.54
C PHE A 32 26.42 1.52 25.61
N GLN A 33 27.07 0.56 26.26
CA GLN A 33 26.45 -0.24 27.32
C GLN A 33 26.05 0.63 28.52
N LYS A 34 26.89 1.61 28.87
CA LYS A 34 26.58 2.56 29.97
C LYS A 34 25.36 3.40 29.62
N ASP A 35 25.26 3.89 28.40
CA ASP A 35 24.12 4.66 27.91
C ASP A 35 22.84 3.81 27.88
N LEU A 36 22.91 2.59 27.35
CA LEU A 36 21.82 1.61 27.37
C LEU A 36 21.28 1.38 28.78
N TRP A 37 22.15 1.12 29.75
CA TRP A 37 21.75 0.90 31.14
C TRP A 37 21.17 2.14 31.81
N THR A 38 21.69 3.31 31.47
CA THR A 38 21.15 4.58 31.97
C THR A 38 19.70 4.77 31.52
N HIS A 39 19.41 4.48 30.24
CA HIS A 39 18.03 4.54 29.71
C HIS A 39 17.13 3.45 30.30
N GLN A 40 17.61 2.21 30.44
CA GLN A 40 16.87 1.13 31.07
C GLN A 40 16.45 1.50 32.51
N LYS A 41 17.39 2.04 33.29
CA LYS A 41 17.12 2.51 34.65
C LYS A 41 16.14 3.68 34.69
N ARG A 42 16.35 4.68 33.80
CA ARG A 42 15.47 5.85 33.71
C ARG A 42 14.03 5.47 33.41
N PHE A 43 13.82 4.53 32.51
CA PHE A 43 12.51 4.09 32.07
C PHE A 43 11.90 2.96 32.89
N GLY A 44 12.62 2.43 33.88
CA GLY A 44 12.17 1.26 34.65
C GLY A 44 12.03 -0.02 33.80
N LEU A 45 12.81 -0.14 32.73
CA LEU A 45 12.81 -1.28 31.82
C LEU A 45 14.03 -2.14 32.11
N TYR A 46 13.84 -3.27 32.74
CA TYR A 46 14.93 -4.17 33.09
C TYR A 46 15.00 -5.37 32.15
N PRO A 47 16.24 -5.86 31.84
CA PRO A 47 16.42 -7.03 30.99
C PRO A 47 16.07 -8.31 31.76
N GLU A 48 14.85 -8.81 31.57
CA GLU A 48 14.37 -10.03 32.21
C GLU A 48 14.20 -11.16 31.20
N PRO A 49 14.51 -12.42 31.58
CA PRO A 49 14.35 -13.58 30.69
C PRO A 49 12.88 -13.94 30.46
N GLU A 50 12.01 -13.53 31.36
CA GLU A 50 10.57 -13.73 31.25
C GLU A 50 9.95 -12.65 30.37
N LYS A 51 8.81 -13.00 29.73
CA LYS A 51 8.08 -12.03 28.91
C LYS A 51 7.39 -11.00 29.77
N THR A 52 7.72 -9.73 29.56
CA THR A 52 7.07 -8.58 30.20
C THR A 52 6.28 -7.80 29.17
N VAL A 53 5.03 -7.43 29.47
CA VAL A 53 4.20 -6.61 28.60
C VAL A 53 4.17 -5.18 29.13
N VAL A 54 4.50 -4.23 28.24
CA VAL A 54 4.49 -2.80 28.52
C VAL A 54 3.54 -2.09 27.55
N SER A 55 2.58 -1.35 28.08
CA SER A 55 1.66 -0.54 27.28
C SER A 55 2.09 0.94 27.37
N LEU A 56 2.31 1.57 26.24
CA LEU A 56 2.77 2.95 26.12
C LEU A 56 1.67 3.81 25.47
N ASP A 57 1.34 4.95 26.07
CA ASP A 57 0.44 5.95 25.48
C ASP A 57 1.28 7.07 24.86
N LEU A 58 1.39 7.08 23.55
CA LEU A 58 2.24 8.03 22.82
C LEU A 58 1.81 9.51 22.95
N ARG A 59 0.68 9.81 23.56
CA ARG A 59 0.30 11.19 23.93
C ARG A 59 1.13 11.72 25.09
N ARG A 60 1.70 10.82 25.91
CA ARG A 60 2.58 11.16 27.03
C ARG A 60 4.02 11.22 26.55
N GLU A 61 4.72 12.27 26.90
CA GLU A 61 6.12 12.49 26.50
C GLU A 61 7.04 11.36 26.94
N GLU A 62 6.94 10.95 28.20
CA GLU A 62 7.74 9.84 28.76
C GLU A 62 7.53 8.52 27.99
N ASP A 63 6.30 8.20 27.61
CA ASP A 63 5.99 6.98 26.85
C ASP A 63 6.48 7.08 25.41
N ARG A 64 6.48 8.28 24.80
CA ARG A 64 7.12 8.51 23.48
C ARG A 64 8.62 8.28 23.54
N GLU A 65 9.30 8.78 24.58
CA GLU A 65 10.74 8.56 24.76
C GLU A 65 11.06 7.07 24.96
N LYS A 66 10.27 6.34 25.76
CA LYS A 66 10.40 4.88 25.94
C LYS A 66 10.20 4.14 24.63
N SER A 67 9.17 4.50 23.87
CA SER A 67 8.90 3.95 22.56
C SER A 67 10.07 4.19 21.59
N ALA A 68 10.53 5.42 21.46
CA ALA A 68 11.67 5.79 20.62
C ALA A 68 12.94 5.00 20.98
N PHE A 69 13.23 4.87 22.27
CA PHE A 69 14.34 4.09 22.77
C PHE A 69 14.28 2.61 22.32
N LEU A 70 13.12 1.96 22.49
CA LEU A 70 12.91 0.56 22.07
C LEU A 70 13.01 0.41 20.55
N HIS A 71 12.48 1.36 19.80
CA HIS A 71 12.60 1.37 18.34
C HIS A 71 14.04 1.59 17.86
N ARG A 72 14.84 2.44 18.53
CA ARG A 72 16.27 2.60 18.25
C ARG A 72 17.05 1.30 18.42
N LEU A 73 16.75 0.55 19.49
CA LEU A 73 17.32 -0.78 19.69
C LEU A 73 16.95 -1.74 18.56
N ASN A 74 15.73 -1.69 18.07
CA ASN A 74 15.29 -2.51 16.93
C ASN A 74 16.00 -2.09 15.61
N VAL A 75 16.28 -0.82 15.41
CA VAL A 75 17.13 -0.34 14.27
C VAL A 75 18.52 -0.96 14.35
N LEU A 76 19.08 -1.09 15.54
CA LEU A 76 20.40 -1.69 15.80
C LEU A 76 20.40 -3.23 15.77
N GLY A 77 19.24 -3.86 15.55
CA GLY A 77 19.10 -5.32 15.59
C GLY A 77 19.09 -5.91 17.02
N VAL A 78 19.03 -5.06 18.06
CA VAL A 78 18.83 -5.48 19.45
C VAL A 78 17.31 -5.62 19.69
N THR A 79 16.74 -6.72 19.25
CA THR A 79 15.29 -7.00 19.27
C THR A 79 14.81 -7.45 20.66
N TRP A 80 15.07 -6.63 21.66
CA TRP A 80 14.60 -6.86 23.03
C TRP A 80 13.08 -6.75 23.15
N GLY A 81 12.48 -5.82 22.42
CA GLY A 81 11.04 -5.59 22.42
C GLY A 81 10.43 -5.77 21.02
N VAL A 82 9.22 -6.33 21.01
CA VAL A 82 8.39 -6.46 19.81
C VAL A 82 7.07 -5.77 20.06
N VAL A 83 6.68 -4.87 19.13
CA VAL A 83 5.37 -4.22 19.17
C VAL A 83 4.29 -5.22 18.76
N GLY A 84 3.32 -5.43 19.66
CA GLY A 84 2.12 -6.21 19.36
C GLY A 84 1.23 -5.47 18.36
N ARG A 85 0.72 -6.20 17.35
CA ARG A 85 -0.30 -5.64 16.46
C ARG A 85 -1.58 -5.37 17.26
N PRO A 86 -2.14 -4.16 17.25
CA PRO A 86 -3.42 -3.92 17.89
C PRO A 86 -4.47 -4.84 17.28
N LYS A 87 -5.23 -5.56 18.10
CA LYS A 87 -6.29 -6.50 17.67
C LYS A 87 -7.44 -5.82 16.90
N ARG A 88 -7.54 -4.49 16.96
CA ARG A 88 -8.38 -3.62 16.13
C ARG A 88 -7.61 -2.34 15.86
N GLN A 89 -7.37 -2.03 14.59
CA GLN A 89 -7.01 -0.68 14.19
C GLN A 89 -8.25 0.21 14.37
N THR A 90 -8.46 0.68 15.57
CA THR A 90 -9.30 1.87 15.77
C THR A 90 -8.46 3.05 15.31
N ALA A 91 -8.92 3.75 14.30
CA ALA A 91 -8.33 5.00 13.86
C ALA A 91 -8.18 5.91 15.09
N GLY A 92 -6.93 6.29 15.44
CA GLY A 92 -6.65 7.16 16.58
C GLY A 92 -6.07 6.50 17.83
N THR A 93 -5.74 5.20 17.83
CA THR A 93 -5.03 4.60 18.96
C THR A 93 -3.58 5.08 18.99
N SER A 94 -3.29 6.00 19.91
CA SER A 94 -1.93 6.47 20.23
C SER A 94 -1.20 5.51 21.19
N ALA A 95 -1.59 4.23 21.26
CA ALA A 95 -1.05 3.26 22.20
C ALA A 95 -0.23 2.17 21.48
N GLU A 96 0.91 1.84 22.05
CA GLU A 96 1.75 0.71 21.64
C GLU A 96 1.80 -0.33 22.76
N ASN A 97 1.62 -1.60 22.41
CA ASN A 97 1.79 -2.71 23.34
C ASN A 97 3.08 -3.46 23.00
N TRP A 98 4.06 -3.35 23.86
CA TRP A 98 5.34 -3.98 23.71
C TRP A 98 5.41 -5.29 24.50
N THR A 99 5.97 -6.31 23.88
CA THR A 99 6.38 -7.55 24.58
C THR A 99 7.89 -7.54 24.64
N LEU A 100 8.44 -7.41 25.84
CA LEU A 100 9.89 -7.41 26.09
C LEU A 100 10.32 -8.81 26.54
N LYS A 101 11.44 -9.29 26.02
CA LYS A 101 12.08 -10.53 26.48
C LYS A 101 13.57 -10.42 26.25
N TRP A 102 14.35 -10.48 27.32
CA TRP A 102 15.79 -10.51 27.21
C TRP A 102 16.29 -11.93 26.99
N VAL A 103 17.08 -12.15 25.95
CA VAL A 103 17.74 -13.43 25.66
C VAL A 103 19.27 -13.22 25.60
N PRO A 104 20.10 -14.21 25.96
CA PRO A 104 21.55 -14.05 26.02
C PRO A 104 22.18 -13.52 24.73
N ASP A 105 21.62 -13.91 23.57
CA ASP A 105 22.11 -13.48 22.26
C ASP A 105 22.01 -11.96 22.05
N LEU A 106 21.13 -11.28 22.77
CA LEU A 106 21.01 -9.82 22.68
C LEU A 106 22.25 -9.10 23.21
N MET A 107 23.01 -9.71 24.13
CA MET A 107 24.27 -9.11 24.59
C MET A 107 25.30 -9.03 23.45
N ILE A 108 25.33 -10.03 22.56
CA ILE A 108 26.19 -10.00 21.37
C ILE A 108 25.74 -8.88 20.46
N LYS A 109 24.42 -8.70 20.27
CA LYS A 109 23.87 -7.59 19.48
C LYS A 109 24.18 -6.22 20.08
N VAL A 110 24.17 -6.09 21.40
CA VAL A 110 24.58 -4.87 22.10
C VAL A 110 26.05 -4.54 21.82
N LEU A 111 26.93 -5.53 21.81
CA LEU A 111 28.36 -5.33 21.49
C LEU A 111 28.55 -5.00 20.00
N GLU A 112 27.82 -5.66 19.11
CA GLU A 112 27.80 -5.32 17.69
C GLU A 112 27.30 -3.89 17.46
N ALA A 113 26.28 -3.46 18.21
CA ALA A 113 25.72 -2.11 18.13
C ALA A 113 26.72 -1.03 18.59
N ALA A 114 27.57 -1.34 19.57
CA ALA A 114 28.57 -0.42 20.10
C ALA A 114 29.62 0.04 19.06
N GLN A 115 29.78 -0.68 17.95
CA GLN A 115 30.65 -0.24 16.84
C GLN A 115 30.12 0.98 16.08
N TRP A 116 28.80 1.23 16.16
CA TRP A 116 28.15 2.32 15.46
C TRP A 116 28.16 3.65 16.21
N GLY A 117 28.33 3.63 17.54
CA GLY A 117 28.34 4.85 18.33
C GLY A 117 28.40 4.60 19.83
N ASN A 118 28.60 5.68 20.58
CA ASN A 118 28.74 5.63 22.04
C ASN A 118 27.40 5.70 22.78
N THR A 119 26.35 6.15 22.12
CA THR A 119 24.99 6.23 22.65
C THR A 119 24.03 5.40 21.79
N VAL A 120 22.90 4.99 22.34
CA VAL A 120 21.85 4.29 21.60
C VAL A 120 21.33 5.15 20.44
N HIS A 121 21.23 6.47 20.66
CA HIS A 121 20.80 7.41 19.62
C HIS A 121 21.82 7.48 18.47
N ASP A 122 23.08 7.77 18.75
CA ASP A 122 24.12 7.96 17.72
C ASP A 122 24.38 6.67 16.96
N ALA A 123 24.38 5.54 17.66
CA ALA A 123 24.53 4.23 17.04
C ALA A 123 23.38 3.90 16.09
N ALA A 124 22.12 4.16 16.50
CA ALA A 124 20.96 3.95 15.65
C ALA A 124 20.97 4.87 14.43
N LEU A 125 21.38 6.13 14.59
CA LEU A 125 21.56 7.08 13.50
C LEU A 125 22.58 6.58 12.48
N ALA A 126 23.79 6.22 12.92
CA ALA A 126 24.87 5.78 12.04
C ALA A 126 24.52 4.46 11.32
N SER A 127 23.98 3.48 12.04
CA SER A 127 23.53 2.21 11.46
C SER A 127 22.42 2.41 10.44
N GLY A 128 21.46 3.30 10.73
CA GLY A 128 20.39 3.66 9.81
C GLY A 128 20.87 4.38 8.56
N GLN A 129 21.84 5.26 8.66
CA GLN A 129 22.47 5.96 7.53
C GLN A 129 23.18 4.97 6.59
N GLU A 130 23.90 3.99 7.14
CA GLU A 130 24.50 2.95 6.33
C GLU A 130 23.45 2.06 5.65
N ALA A 131 22.39 1.70 6.38
CA ALA A 131 21.28 0.94 5.80
C ALA A 131 20.60 1.70 4.65
N ALA A 132 20.42 3.03 4.78
CA ALA A 132 19.89 3.88 3.71
C ALA A 132 20.79 3.87 2.47
N GLY A 133 22.11 3.97 2.65
CA GLY A 133 23.09 3.92 1.55
C GLY A 133 23.15 2.57 0.84
N LYS A 134 22.91 1.47 1.57
CA LYS A 134 22.92 0.10 1.04
C LYS A 134 21.58 -0.35 0.42
N ALA A 135 20.50 0.37 0.68
CA ALA A 135 19.17 0.00 0.19
C ALA A 135 19.14 -0.09 -1.34
N GLN A 136 18.59 -1.20 -1.85
CA GLN A 136 18.53 -1.49 -3.29
C GLN A 136 17.18 -1.08 -3.90
N SER A 137 16.13 -0.92 -3.09
CA SER A 137 14.77 -0.66 -3.56
C SER A 137 14.08 0.46 -2.79
N LEU A 138 13.07 1.09 -3.42
CA LEU A 138 12.18 2.05 -2.75
C LEU A 138 11.44 1.42 -1.57
N LYS A 139 11.11 0.13 -1.66
CA LYS A 139 10.46 -0.61 -0.58
C LYS A 139 11.34 -0.72 0.68
N GLU A 140 12.62 -0.98 0.51
CA GLU A 140 13.58 -1.00 1.63
C GLU A 140 13.69 0.38 2.27
N LEU A 141 13.81 1.43 1.46
CA LEU A 141 13.88 2.81 1.95
C LEU A 141 12.60 3.25 2.67
N THR A 142 11.42 2.95 2.15
CA THR A 142 10.16 3.29 2.83
C THR A 142 9.96 2.48 4.11
N THR A 143 10.44 1.24 4.16
CA THR A 143 10.45 0.43 5.38
C THR A 143 11.39 1.03 6.43
N LEU A 144 12.59 1.47 6.01
CA LEU A 144 13.54 2.15 6.87
C LEU A 144 12.98 3.49 7.37
N LEU A 145 12.29 4.24 6.52
CA LEU A 145 11.65 5.50 6.89
C LEU A 145 10.63 5.31 8.02
N ASN A 146 9.79 4.29 7.95
CA ASN A 146 8.85 3.98 9.03
C ASN A 146 9.59 3.71 10.35
N ARG A 147 10.64 2.88 10.32
CA ARG A 147 11.47 2.60 11.52
C ARG A 147 12.15 3.86 12.06
N THR A 148 12.60 4.74 11.17
CA THR A 148 13.25 6.00 11.52
C THR A 148 12.31 6.93 12.29
N ILE A 149 11.06 7.01 11.86
CA ILE A 149 10.03 7.83 12.52
C ILE A 149 9.63 7.23 13.87
N GLU A 150 9.46 5.91 13.93
CA GLU A 150 9.20 5.21 15.18
C GLU A 150 10.34 5.37 16.19
N ALA A 151 11.58 5.43 15.72
CA ALA A 151 12.78 5.63 16.53
C ALA A 151 13.06 7.11 16.89
N ASP A 152 12.28 8.06 16.36
CA ASP A 152 12.48 9.50 16.53
C ASP A 152 13.91 9.94 16.19
N LEU A 153 14.28 9.74 14.91
CA LEU A 153 15.61 10.08 14.34
C LEU A 153 15.45 11.06 13.16
N PRO A 154 15.20 12.35 13.41
CA PRO A 154 14.91 13.34 12.37
C PRO A 154 16.05 13.52 11.35
N GLU A 155 17.30 13.38 11.76
CA GLU A 155 18.46 13.47 10.86
C GLU A 155 18.48 12.28 9.89
N LEU A 156 18.19 11.07 10.38
CA LEU A 156 18.08 9.88 9.53
C LEU A 156 16.89 9.98 8.58
N MET A 157 15.78 10.55 9.04
CA MET A 157 14.60 10.78 8.20
C MET A 157 14.96 11.61 6.97
N LYS A 158 15.69 12.72 7.13
CA LYS A 158 16.17 13.55 6.02
C LYS A 158 17.03 12.74 5.05
N THR A 159 17.99 11.96 5.55
CA THR A 159 18.84 11.10 4.74
C THR A 159 18.03 10.09 3.93
N VAL A 160 17.08 9.41 4.57
CA VAL A 160 16.24 8.39 3.90
C VAL A 160 15.35 9.03 2.85
N LEU A 161 14.73 10.19 3.12
CA LEU A 161 13.91 10.93 2.16
C LEU A 161 14.74 11.35 0.94
N THR A 162 15.95 11.86 1.12
CA THR A 162 16.86 12.18 0.01
C THR A 162 17.18 10.94 -0.82
N GLN A 163 17.45 9.79 -0.18
CA GLN A 163 17.68 8.54 -0.90
C GLN A 163 16.46 8.04 -1.67
N ILE A 164 15.24 8.26 -1.16
CA ILE A 164 14.00 7.96 -1.89
C ILE A 164 13.90 8.83 -3.15
N GLU A 165 14.18 10.13 -3.05
CA GLU A 165 14.17 11.05 -4.19
C GLU A 165 15.21 10.66 -5.26
N GLU A 166 16.45 10.42 -4.85
CA GLU A 166 17.55 10.01 -5.73
C GLU A 166 17.23 8.67 -6.41
N ARG A 167 16.78 7.68 -5.66
CA ARG A 167 16.42 6.37 -6.19
C ARG A 167 15.25 6.45 -7.15
N SER A 168 14.23 7.25 -6.83
CA SER A 168 13.08 7.45 -7.71
C SER A 168 13.47 8.16 -9.03
N ALA A 169 14.55 8.94 -9.04
CA ALA A 169 15.04 9.63 -10.24
C ALA A 169 15.56 8.66 -11.30
N VAL A 170 16.14 7.54 -10.88
CA VAL A 170 16.72 6.52 -11.77
C VAL A 170 15.82 5.29 -11.94
N THR A 171 14.74 5.20 -11.17
CA THR A 171 13.79 4.09 -11.27
C THR A 171 12.79 4.39 -12.38
N HIS A 172 12.69 3.47 -13.35
CA HIS A 172 11.66 3.52 -14.40
C HIS A 172 10.41 2.71 -14.02
N ASP A 173 10.45 1.97 -12.92
CA ASP A 173 9.35 1.15 -12.45
C ASP A 173 8.31 2.00 -11.71
N VAL A 174 7.25 2.34 -12.44
CA VAL A 174 6.13 3.17 -11.94
C VAL A 174 5.37 2.45 -10.82
N ILE A 175 5.25 1.11 -10.90
CA ILE A 175 4.54 0.31 -9.89
C ILE A 175 5.24 0.45 -8.55
N HIS A 176 6.57 0.29 -8.50
CA HIS A 176 7.34 0.47 -7.27
C HIS A 176 7.24 1.90 -6.70
N MET A 177 7.19 2.92 -7.57
CA MET A 177 6.96 4.30 -7.11
C MET A 177 5.56 4.46 -6.50
N MET A 178 4.52 3.88 -7.12
CA MET A 178 3.17 3.90 -6.57
C MET A 178 3.06 3.13 -5.25
N GLU A 179 3.77 2.01 -5.10
CA GLU A 179 3.81 1.23 -3.87
C GLU A 179 4.53 1.95 -2.71
N ALA A 180 5.44 2.88 -3.02
CA ALA A 180 6.12 3.69 -2.02
C ALA A 180 5.21 4.77 -1.39
N LEU A 181 4.15 5.20 -2.08
CA LEU A 181 3.28 6.30 -1.63
C LEU A 181 2.43 5.99 -0.38
N PRO A 182 1.76 4.83 -0.24
CA PRO A 182 0.93 4.55 0.94
C PRO A 182 1.66 4.62 2.29
N PRO A 183 2.89 4.10 2.45
CA PRO A 183 3.68 4.30 3.66
C PRO A 183 3.94 5.78 3.97
N LEU A 184 4.32 6.60 2.96
CA LEU A 184 4.53 8.04 3.10
C LEU A 184 3.24 8.77 3.50
N ALA A 185 2.12 8.43 2.88
CA ALA A 185 0.81 8.98 3.21
C ALA A 185 0.39 8.69 4.65
N ARG A 186 0.73 7.50 5.17
CA ARG A 186 0.50 7.15 6.56
C ARG A 186 1.25 8.08 7.50
N ILE A 187 2.50 8.41 7.18
CA ILE A 187 3.32 9.37 7.93
C ILE A 187 2.68 10.76 7.90
N MET A 188 2.24 11.24 6.74
CA MET A 188 1.55 12.51 6.59
C MET A 188 0.27 12.59 7.45
N ARG A 189 -0.48 11.49 7.55
CA ARG A 189 -1.73 11.43 8.30
C ARG A 189 -1.53 11.37 9.82
N TYR A 190 -0.52 10.63 10.28
CA TYR A 190 -0.33 10.31 11.70
C TYR A 190 0.96 10.90 12.31
N GLY A 191 1.72 11.66 11.55
CA GLY A 191 3.01 12.24 11.98
C GLY A 191 2.90 13.21 13.16
N ASP A 192 1.71 13.78 13.46
CA ASP A 192 1.52 14.72 14.59
C ASP A 192 1.85 14.09 15.95
N VAL A 193 1.57 12.80 16.13
CA VAL A 193 1.81 12.10 17.40
C VAL A 193 3.32 12.03 17.70
N ARG A 194 4.17 12.00 16.66
CA ARG A 194 5.63 11.89 16.78
C ARG A 194 6.37 13.17 16.34
N GLN A 195 5.66 14.31 16.20
CA GLN A 195 6.22 15.60 15.78
C GLN A 195 7.06 15.54 14.48
N THR A 196 6.65 14.67 13.57
CA THR A 196 7.36 14.48 12.29
C THR A 196 7.19 15.70 11.40
N ASP A 197 8.27 16.14 10.74
CA ASP A 197 8.21 17.20 9.73
C ASP A 197 7.44 16.76 8.49
N ARG A 198 6.14 17.09 8.45
CA ARG A 198 5.23 16.75 7.36
C ARG A 198 5.58 17.39 6.04
N SER A 199 6.25 18.54 6.08
CA SER A 199 6.57 19.29 4.85
C SER A 199 7.59 18.54 4.00
N LEU A 200 8.59 17.91 4.65
CA LEU A 200 9.59 17.09 3.96
C LEU A 200 8.97 15.85 3.32
N VAL A 201 8.11 15.14 4.06
CA VAL A 201 7.42 13.96 3.51
C VAL A 201 6.47 14.35 2.38
N GLY A 202 5.75 15.47 2.54
CA GLY A 202 4.86 16.01 1.51
C GLY A 202 5.60 16.31 0.22
N HIS A 203 6.78 16.92 0.29
CA HIS A 203 7.62 17.20 -0.88
C HIS A 203 8.03 15.92 -1.62
N VAL A 204 8.44 14.87 -0.89
CA VAL A 204 8.79 13.58 -1.50
C VAL A 204 7.57 12.93 -2.17
N VAL A 205 6.39 12.98 -1.53
CA VAL A 205 5.14 12.48 -2.13
C VAL A 205 4.81 13.21 -3.43
N GLU A 206 4.90 14.53 -3.45
CA GLU A 206 4.65 15.34 -4.65
C GLU A 206 5.66 15.04 -5.78
N THR A 207 6.93 14.87 -5.44
CA THR A 207 7.99 14.48 -6.40
C THR A 207 7.70 13.11 -7.01
N LEU A 208 7.35 12.11 -6.18
CA LEU A 208 6.98 10.79 -6.67
C LEU A 208 5.74 10.82 -7.55
N LEU A 209 4.69 11.55 -7.15
CA LEU A 209 3.47 11.70 -7.94
C LEU A 209 3.75 12.32 -9.31
N THR A 210 4.55 13.38 -9.37
CA THR A 210 4.94 14.00 -10.63
C THR A 210 5.64 13.01 -11.56
N ARG A 211 6.55 12.20 -11.05
CA ARG A 211 7.25 11.17 -11.83
C ARG A 211 6.32 10.06 -12.28
N ILE A 212 5.40 9.64 -11.42
CA ILE A 212 4.36 8.66 -11.76
C ILE A 212 3.51 9.19 -12.91
N CYS A 213 3.02 10.42 -12.83
CA CYS A 213 2.20 11.05 -13.89
C CYS A 213 2.91 11.07 -15.24
N ILE A 214 4.21 11.34 -15.25
CA ILE A 214 5.00 11.37 -16.51
C ILE A 214 5.13 9.98 -17.13
N ASN A 215 5.36 8.94 -16.32
CA ASN A 215 5.72 7.62 -16.81
C ASN A 215 4.54 6.64 -16.93
N LEU A 216 3.45 6.88 -16.18
CA LEU A 216 2.30 5.98 -16.12
C LEU A 216 1.63 5.74 -17.49
N PRO A 217 1.44 6.73 -18.38
CA PRO A 217 0.85 6.51 -19.69
C PRO A 217 1.63 5.49 -20.54
N THR A 218 2.96 5.57 -20.51
CA THR A 218 3.83 4.63 -21.25
C THR A 218 3.77 3.24 -20.63
N THR A 219 3.74 3.15 -19.30
CA THR A 219 3.64 1.87 -18.57
C THR A 219 2.31 1.16 -18.84
N CYS A 220 1.23 1.93 -19.05
CA CYS A 220 -0.11 1.37 -19.32
C CYS A 220 -0.34 1.00 -20.79
N ALA A 221 0.62 1.29 -21.68
CA ALA A 221 0.45 1.07 -23.11
C ALA A 221 0.63 -0.40 -23.47
N ALA A 222 -0.36 -0.98 -24.16
CA ALA A 222 -0.32 -2.32 -24.75
C ALA A 222 0.07 -3.45 -23.77
N VAL A 223 -0.45 -3.42 -22.57
CA VAL A 223 -0.22 -4.41 -21.51
C VAL A 223 -1.24 -5.56 -21.60
N ASP A 224 -0.83 -6.75 -21.15
CA ASP A 224 -1.74 -7.89 -20.96
C ASP A 224 -2.60 -7.76 -19.69
N LEU A 225 -3.50 -8.72 -19.48
CA LEU A 225 -4.41 -8.72 -18.33
C LEU A 225 -3.68 -8.78 -16.98
N ASN A 226 -2.60 -9.55 -16.86
CA ASN A 226 -1.89 -9.69 -15.59
C ASN A 226 -1.20 -8.37 -15.20
N ALA A 227 -0.47 -7.77 -16.15
CA ALA A 227 0.13 -6.46 -15.96
C ALA A 227 -0.93 -5.36 -15.69
N ALA A 228 -2.08 -5.41 -16.39
CA ALA A 228 -3.19 -4.49 -16.14
C ALA A 228 -3.74 -4.61 -14.72
N GLN A 229 -3.87 -5.82 -14.17
CA GLN A 229 -4.32 -6.05 -12.79
C GLN A 229 -3.34 -5.50 -11.75
N GLU A 230 -2.04 -5.68 -11.96
CA GLU A 230 -0.98 -5.11 -11.09
C GLU A 230 -1.04 -3.57 -11.10
N ILE A 231 -1.10 -2.98 -12.29
CA ILE A 231 -1.20 -1.53 -12.48
C ILE A 231 -2.45 -0.97 -11.78
N VAL A 232 -3.62 -1.57 -12.00
CA VAL A 232 -4.89 -1.14 -11.38
C VAL A 232 -4.83 -1.22 -9.86
N THR A 233 -4.21 -2.27 -9.33
CA THR A 233 -3.99 -2.42 -7.89
C THR A 233 -3.11 -1.28 -7.34
N ALA A 234 -2.04 -0.95 -8.05
CA ALA A 234 -1.14 0.14 -7.68
C ALA A 234 -1.83 1.51 -7.78
N ILE A 235 -2.51 1.81 -8.89
CA ILE A 235 -3.29 3.05 -9.09
C ILE A 235 -4.32 3.23 -7.97
N SER A 236 -5.06 2.19 -7.62
CA SER A 236 -6.09 2.25 -6.57
C SER A 236 -5.51 2.58 -5.19
N ARG A 237 -4.26 2.21 -4.93
CA ARG A 237 -3.54 2.57 -3.69
C ARG A 237 -3.06 4.03 -3.67
N VAL A 238 -2.88 4.66 -4.82
CA VAL A 238 -2.48 6.07 -4.93
C VAL A 238 -3.64 7.01 -4.60
N GLN A 239 -4.86 6.67 -4.97
CA GLN A 239 -6.04 7.54 -4.81
C GLN A 239 -6.24 8.06 -3.37
N PRO A 240 -6.13 7.26 -2.30
CA PRO A 240 -6.20 7.78 -0.93
C PRO A 240 -5.06 8.74 -0.56
N VAL A 241 -3.92 8.65 -1.24
CA VAL A 241 -2.78 9.55 -1.04
C VAL A 241 -3.07 10.93 -1.61
N ILE A 242 -3.68 10.99 -2.80
CA ILE A 242 -4.08 12.24 -3.45
C ILE A 242 -4.92 13.12 -2.53
N ALA A 243 -5.82 12.53 -1.74
CA ALA A 243 -6.66 13.27 -0.79
C ALA A 243 -5.87 13.96 0.34
N LEU A 244 -4.59 13.63 0.52
CA LEU A 244 -3.71 14.25 1.52
C LEU A 244 -2.78 15.31 0.92
N VAL A 245 -2.69 15.38 -0.40
CA VAL A 245 -1.84 16.35 -1.11
C VAL A 245 -2.57 17.68 -1.16
N THR A 246 -1.91 18.74 -0.69
CA THR A 246 -2.45 20.10 -0.66
C THR A 246 -2.04 20.92 -1.89
N ASN A 247 -1.04 20.46 -2.63
CA ASN A 247 -0.55 21.08 -3.85
C ASN A 247 -1.49 20.79 -5.01
N GLN A 248 -2.43 21.71 -5.28
CA GLN A 248 -3.47 21.53 -6.30
C GLN A 248 -2.93 21.23 -7.71
N PRO A 249 -1.88 21.88 -8.21
CA PRO A 249 -1.25 21.54 -9.49
C PRO A 249 -0.86 20.05 -9.62
N VAL A 250 -0.34 19.42 -8.55
CA VAL A 250 0.01 17.99 -8.55
C VAL A 250 -1.24 17.11 -8.59
N VAL A 251 -2.27 17.48 -7.85
CA VAL A 251 -3.58 16.80 -7.85
C VAL A 251 -4.22 16.88 -9.23
N ASP A 252 -4.20 18.05 -9.86
CA ASP A 252 -4.75 18.26 -11.20
C ASP A 252 -3.98 17.44 -12.25
N GLU A 253 -2.66 17.35 -12.14
CA GLU A 253 -1.84 16.55 -13.06
C GLU A 253 -2.14 15.06 -12.94
N TRP A 254 -2.37 14.55 -11.71
CA TRP A 254 -2.86 13.19 -11.51
C TRP A 254 -4.19 12.93 -12.22
N HIS A 255 -5.17 13.82 -12.06
CA HIS A 255 -6.46 13.69 -12.74
C HIS A 255 -6.34 13.80 -14.26
N LYS A 256 -5.51 14.69 -14.79
CA LYS A 256 -5.22 14.77 -16.23
C LYS A 256 -4.57 13.49 -16.76
N THR A 257 -3.67 12.88 -15.98
CA THR A 257 -3.05 11.60 -16.34
C THR A 257 -4.11 10.50 -16.43
N LEU A 258 -5.05 10.43 -15.46
CA LEU A 258 -6.16 9.48 -15.52
C LEU A 258 -7.08 9.73 -16.73
N VAL A 259 -7.36 11.00 -17.09
CA VAL A 259 -8.09 11.35 -18.31
C VAL A 259 -7.35 10.86 -19.55
N GLY A 260 -6.02 11.02 -19.57
CA GLY A 260 -5.17 10.50 -20.65
C GLY A 260 -5.31 8.97 -20.80
N LEU A 261 -5.29 8.23 -19.69
CA LEU A 261 -5.49 6.76 -19.69
C LEU A 261 -6.90 6.35 -20.14
N LEU A 262 -7.91 7.12 -19.76
CA LEU A 262 -9.30 6.88 -20.18
C LEU A 262 -9.46 6.97 -21.70
N HIS A 263 -8.75 7.89 -22.36
CA HIS A 263 -8.91 8.17 -23.79
C HIS A 263 -7.83 7.51 -24.68
N ALA A 264 -6.79 6.91 -24.10
CA ALA A 264 -5.73 6.27 -24.87
C ALA A 264 -6.22 4.95 -25.49
N ARG A 265 -6.06 4.84 -26.83
CA ARG A 265 -6.56 3.70 -27.60
C ARG A 265 -5.87 2.36 -27.29
N ASN A 266 -4.61 2.42 -26.80
CA ASN A 266 -3.79 1.27 -26.50
C ASN A 266 -3.75 0.91 -25.00
N THR A 267 -4.64 1.50 -24.22
CA THR A 267 -4.80 1.19 -22.80
C THR A 267 -5.77 0.02 -22.62
N HIS A 268 -5.40 -0.96 -21.80
CA HIS A 268 -6.25 -2.10 -21.47
C HIS A 268 -7.57 -1.65 -20.83
N GLY A 269 -8.71 -2.27 -21.21
CA GLY A 269 -10.04 -1.88 -20.73
C GLY A 269 -10.13 -1.78 -19.20
N LEU A 270 -9.51 -2.73 -18.47
CA LEU A 270 -9.48 -2.71 -17.01
C LEU A 270 -8.87 -1.42 -16.42
N ILE A 271 -7.79 -0.94 -17.02
CA ILE A 271 -7.12 0.32 -16.59
C ILE A 271 -7.98 1.52 -16.92
N SER A 272 -8.50 1.59 -18.16
CA SER A 272 -9.33 2.69 -18.61
C SER A 272 -10.64 2.80 -17.79
N GLY A 273 -11.30 1.67 -17.49
CA GLY A 273 -12.48 1.64 -16.62
C GLY A 273 -12.17 2.08 -15.18
N THR A 274 -11.03 1.65 -14.64
CA THR A 274 -10.56 2.11 -13.32
C THR A 274 -10.28 3.61 -13.29
N ALA A 275 -9.64 4.15 -14.34
CA ALA A 275 -9.40 5.59 -14.46
C ALA A 275 -10.71 6.38 -14.47
N CYS A 276 -11.72 5.93 -15.24
CA CYS A 276 -13.05 6.54 -15.25
C CYS A 276 -13.70 6.53 -13.86
N ARG A 277 -13.67 5.41 -13.16
CA ARG A 277 -14.17 5.28 -11.79
C ARG A 277 -13.52 6.27 -10.83
N LEU A 278 -12.19 6.36 -10.85
CA LEU A 278 -11.45 7.24 -9.94
C LEU A 278 -11.73 8.72 -10.21
N LEU A 279 -11.86 9.11 -11.47
CA LEU A 279 -12.26 10.45 -11.87
C LEU A 279 -13.69 10.79 -11.42
N PHE A 280 -14.61 9.84 -11.53
CA PHE A 280 -15.97 9.98 -11.02
C PHE A 280 -16.00 10.11 -9.49
N GLN A 281 -15.29 9.25 -8.76
CA GLN A 281 -15.19 9.31 -7.31
C GLN A 281 -14.55 10.61 -6.81
N ALA A 282 -13.58 11.15 -7.54
CA ALA A 282 -12.95 12.43 -7.27
C ALA A 282 -13.83 13.65 -7.65
N ARG A 283 -15.03 13.41 -8.23
CA ARG A 283 -15.91 14.46 -8.78
C ARG A 283 -15.24 15.29 -9.87
N TRP A 284 -14.24 14.74 -10.53
CA TRP A 284 -13.60 15.34 -11.71
C TRP A 284 -14.46 15.18 -12.96
N LEU A 285 -15.20 14.07 -13.06
CA LEU A 285 -16.23 13.82 -14.04
C LEU A 285 -17.61 13.89 -13.37
N ALA A 286 -18.54 14.64 -13.99
CA ALA A 286 -19.94 14.63 -13.60
C ALA A 286 -20.61 13.29 -13.96
N PRO A 287 -21.75 12.91 -13.32
CA PRO A 287 -22.46 11.68 -13.66
C PRO A 287 -22.81 11.57 -15.14
N GLU A 288 -23.25 12.67 -15.76
CA GLU A 288 -23.62 12.74 -17.17
C GLU A 288 -22.43 12.50 -18.10
N GLU A 289 -21.27 13.09 -17.77
CA GLU A 289 -20.01 12.90 -18.50
C GLU A 289 -19.53 11.46 -18.36
N THR A 290 -19.62 10.90 -17.16
CA THR A 290 -19.28 9.49 -16.88
C THR A 290 -20.13 8.53 -17.68
N ALA A 291 -21.45 8.81 -17.82
CA ALA A 291 -22.36 8.00 -18.64
C ALA A 291 -21.99 8.08 -20.13
N VAL A 292 -21.56 9.24 -20.61
CA VAL A 292 -21.07 9.42 -21.99
C VAL A 292 -19.78 8.60 -22.20
N GLU A 293 -18.81 8.68 -21.28
CA GLU A 293 -17.56 7.91 -21.40
C GLU A 293 -17.82 6.40 -21.35
N MET A 294 -18.68 5.91 -20.45
CA MET A 294 -19.13 4.53 -20.44
C MET A 294 -19.77 4.14 -21.78
N GLY A 295 -20.66 4.99 -22.33
CA GLY A 295 -21.30 4.74 -23.60
C GLY A 295 -20.28 4.66 -24.77
N LYS A 296 -19.26 5.52 -24.80
CA LYS A 296 -18.18 5.47 -25.79
C LYS A 296 -17.36 4.17 -25.66
N ALA A 297 -16.99 3.80 -24.44
CA ALA A 297 -16.19 2.61 -24.18
C ALA A 297 -16.93 1.32 -24.58
N LEU A 298 -18.24 1.23 -24.31
CA LEU A 298 -19.04 0.04 -24.58
C LEU A 298 -19.48 -0.06 -26.06
N LYS A 299 -19.70 1.07 -26.74
CA LYS A 299 -20.11 1.09 -28.17
C LYS A 299 -18.95 1.15 -29.14
N GLY A 300 -17.81 1.72 -28.70
CA GLY A 300 -16.64 1.92 -29.55
C GLY A 300 -15.99 0.60 -29.99
N SER A 301 -15.37 0.61 -31.18
CA SER A 301 -14.41 -0.43 -31.56
C SER A 301 -13.08 -0.09 -30.87
N GLN A 302 -12.81 -0.73 -29.73
CA GLN A 302 -11.47 -0.63 -29.14
C GLN A 302 -10.51 -1.39 -30.05
N ALA A 303 -9.40 -0.75 -30.42
CA ALA A 303 -8.34 -1.39 -31.17
C ALA A 303 -7.77 -2.52 -30.28
N ILE A 304 -7.80 -3.74 -30.81
CA ILE A 304 -7.17 -4.89 -30.18
C ILE A 304 -5.68 -4.57 -30.08
N SER A 305 -5.12 -4.57 -28.87
CA SER A 305 -3.69 -4.48 -28.69
C SER A 305 -3.03 -5.70 -29.37
N ALA A 306 -1.98 -5.48 -30.15
CA ALA A 306 -1.24 -6.58 -30.78
C ALA A 306 -0.65 -7.57 -29.74
N THR A 307 -0.58 -7.19 -28.48
CA THR A 307 -0.04 -7.98 -27.37
C THR A 307 -1.10 -8.68 -26.52
N ASP A 308 -2.37 -8.26 -26.63
CA ASP A 308 -3.48 -8.89 -25.92
C ASP A 308 -4.42 -9.55 -26.92
N PRO A 309 -4.50 -10.90 -26.95
CA PRO A 309 -5.40 -11.64 -27.84
C PRO A 309 -6.88 -11.52 -27.43
N SER A 310 -7.20 -10.78 -26.36
CA SER A 310 -8.59 -10.59 -25.92
C SER A 310 -9.42 -9.96 -27.02
N SER A 311 -10.61 -10.50 -27.25
CA SER A 311 -11.54 -9.94 -28.20
C SER A 311 -11.99 -8.52 -27.81
N GLY A 312 -12.42 -7.72 -28.79
CA GLY A 312 -12.92 -6.38 -28.53
C GLY A 312 -14.05 -6.35 -27.49
N ILE A 313 -14.87 -7.43 -27.43
CA ILE A 313 -15.96 -7.54 -26.45
C ILE A 313 -15.42 -7.80 -25.04
N LEU A 314 -14.35 -8.59 -24.88
CA LEU A 314 -13.69 -8.78 -23.59
C LEU A 314 -13.06 -7.49 -23.07
N GLN A 315 -12.47 -6.66 -23.93
CA GLN A 315 -11.94 -5.36 -23.51
C GLN A 315 -13.03 -4.45 -22.95
N LYS A 316 -14.25 -4.46 -23.53
CA LYS A 316 -15.41 -3.75 -23.00
C LYS A 316 -15.85 -4.31 -21.64
N ALA A 317 -15.86 -5.62 -21.48
CA ALA A 317 -16.18 -6.28 -20.23
C ALA A 317 -15.10 -6.01 -19.15
N PHE A 318 -13.82 -5.95 -19.51
CA PHE A 318 -12.74 -5.52 -18.61
C PHE A 318 -12.89 -4.05 -18.21
N TRP A 319 -13.33 -3.19 -19.13
CA TRP A 319 -13.65 -1.81 -18.79
C TRP A 319 -14.72 -1.72 -17.69
N LEU A 320 -15.77 -2.51 -17.82
CA LEU A 320 -16.83 -2.61 -16.78
C LEU A 320 -16.27 -3.15 -15.47
N ASP A 321 -15.44 -4.18 -15.49
CA ASP A 321 -14.77 -4.71 -14.28
C ASP A 321 -13.99 -3.59 -13.57
N GLY A 322 -13.18 -2.83 -14.31
CA GLY A 322 -12.42 -1.70 -13.76
C GLY A 322 -13.30 -0.59 -13.18
N PHE A 323 -14.40 -0.27 -13.86
CA PHE A 323 -15.32 0.79 -13.43
C PHE A 323 -16.18 0.39 -12.22
N LEU A 324 -16.66 -0.85 -12.16
CA LEU A 324 -17.58 -1.31 -11.14
C LEU A 324 -16.92 -1.83 -9.87
N ARG A 325 -15.64 -2.13 -9.91
CA ARG A 325 -14.87 -2.61 -8.75
C ARG A 325 -14.96 -1.59 -7.62
N ASP A 326 -15.34 -2.04 -6.42
CA ASP A 326 -15.53 -1.18 -5.23
C ASP A 326 -16.54 -0.02 -5.41
N SER A 327 -17.42 -0.08 -6.41
CA SER A 327 -18.34 1.01 -6.76
C SER A 327 -19.78 0.51 -7.05
N GLU A 328 -20.19 -0.59 -6.45
CA GLU A 328 -21.50 -1.20 -6.64
C GLU A 328 -22.69 -0.24 -6.45
N LEU A 329 -22.56 0.69 -5.48
CA LEU A 329 -23.61 1.67 -5.17
C LEU A 329 -23.83 2.68 -6.30
N VAL A 330 -22.84 2.91 -7.15
CA VAL A 330 -22.96 3.81 -8.30
C VAL A 330 -24.08 3.35 -9.24
N LEU A 331 -24.08 2.07 -9.61
CA LEU A 331 -25.14 1.50 -10.45
C LEU A 331 -26.51 1.47 -9.75
N VAL A 332 -26.53 1.31 -8.43
CA VAL A 332 -27.77 1.28 -7.65
C VAL A 332 -28.43 2.66 -7.60
N HIS A 333 -27.65 3.73 -7.50
CA HIS A 333 -28.17 5.07 -7.30
C HIS A 333 -28.27 5.89 -8.59
N ASP A 334 -27.41 5.65 -9.58
CA ASP A 334 -27.38 6.39 -10.83
C ASP A 334 -28.19 5.67 -11.93
N LYS A 335 -29.31 6.29 -12.33
CA LYS A 335 -30.18 5.74 -13.37
C LYS A 335 -29.56 5.84 -14.77
N GLN A 336 -28.75 6.87 -15.04
CA GLN A 336 -28.15 7.06 -16.35
C GLN A 336 -27.09 6.00 -16.62
N LEU A 337 -26.20 5.78 -15.67
CA LEU A 337 -25.18 4.74 -15.76
C LEU A 337 -25.80 3.33 -15.89
N TRP A 338 -26.85 3.06 -15.10
CA TRP A 338 -27.58 1.82 -15.24
C TRP A 338 -28.18 1.65 -16.63
N ASN A 339 -28.83 2.68 -17.18
CA ASN A 339 -29.43 2.61 -18.51
C ASN A 339 -28.40 2.36 -19.60
N VAL A 340 -27.21 2.98 -19.52
CA VAL A 340 -26.12 2.72 -20.48
C VAL A 340 -25.69 1.27 -20.46
N LEU A 341 -25.45 0.71 -19.26
CA LEU A 341 -25.06 -0.68 -19.09
C LEU A 341 -26.14 -1.64 -19.62
N ASP A 342 -27.37 -1.41 -19.24
CA ASP A 342 -28.49 -2.25 -19.62
C ASP A 342 -28.76 -2.26 -21.13
N HIS A 343 -28.71 -1.11 -21.80
CA HIS A 343 -28.83 -1.04 -23.24
C HIS A 343 -27.68 -1.77 -23.95
N TRP A 344 -26.48 -1.69 -23.40
CA TRP A 344 -25.34 -2.40 -23.95
C TRP A 344 -25.53 -3.92 -23.84
N VAL A 345 -25.90 -4.43 -22.65
CA VAL A 345 -26.10 -5.87 -22.45
C VAL A 345 -27.23 -6.43 -23.34
N ILE A 346 -28.33 -5.69 -23.50
CA ILE A 346 -29.44 -6.09 -24.37
C ILE A 346 -29.06 -6.09 -25.86
N GLY A 347 -28.12 -5.23 -26.23
CA GLY A 347 -27.64 -5.10 -27.60
C GLY A 347 -26.56 -6.11 -28.02
N LEU A 348 -26.12 -6.99 -27.11
CA LEU A 348 -25.16 -8.06 -27.42
C LEU A 348 -25.82 -9.17 -28.21
N ASP A 349 -25.10 -9.77 -29.14
CA ASP A 349 -25.47 -11.04 -29.72
C ASP A 349 -25.20 -12.23 -28.78
N ASP A 350 -25.67 -13.41 -29.15
CA ASP A 350 -25.56 -14.59 -28.28
C ASP A 350 -24.08 -15.02 -28.10
N ALA A 351 -23.23 -14.85 -29.10
CA ALA A 351 -21.82 -15.22 -29.03
C ALA A 351 -21.06 -14.30 -28.08
N ASP A 352 -21.18 -12.99 -28.27
CA ASP A 352 -20.60 -11.96 -27.42
C ASP A 352 -21.10 -12.09 -25.95
N PHE A 353 -22.39 -12.34 -25.78
CA PHE A 353 -22.98 -12.54 -24.46
C PHE A 353 -22.38 -13.75 -23.72
N HIS A 354 -22.21 -14.89 -24.42
CA HIS A 354 -21.59 -16.07 -23.84
C HIS A 354 -20.11 -15.85 -23.49
N GLU A 355 -19.39 -15.11 -24.31
CA GLU A 355 -17.96 -14.82 -24.08
C GLU A 355 -17.74 -14.00 -22.82
N ILE A 356 -18.57 -12.98 -22.55
CA ILE A 356 -18.41 -12.07 -21.40
C ILE A 356 -19.12 -12.54 -20.14
N MET A 357 -20.05 -13.49 -20.22
CA MET A 357 -20.87 -13.92 -19.08
C MET A 357 -20.05 -14.35 -17.85
N PRO A 358 -18.93 -15.12 -17.99
CA PRO A 358 -18.11 -15.47 -16.82
C PRO A 358 -17.56 -14.24 -16.11
N LEU A 359 -17.11 -13.23 -16.87
CA LEU A 359 -16.57 -11.99 -16.32
C LEU A 359 -17.64 -11.16 -15.63
N LEU A 360 -18.81 -10.98 -16.28
CA LEU A 360 -19.93 -10.27 -15.67
C LEU A 360 -20.39 -10.94 -14.36
N ARG A 361 -20.50 -12.28 -14.36
CA ARG A 361 -20.83 -13.03 -13.13
C ARG A 361 -19.82 -12.74 -12.02
N ARG A 362 -18.53 -12.72 -12.32
CA ARG A 362 -17.48 -12.40 -11.34
C ARG A 362 -17.68 -10.99 -10.79
N VAL A 363 -17.82 -9.98 -11.65
CA VAL A 363 -18.02 -8.58 -11.25
C VAL A 363 -19.24 -8.43 -10.34
N PHE A 364 -20.38 -8.98 -10.73
CA PHE A 364 -21.60 -8.88 -9.92
C PHE A 364 -21.59 -9.77 -8.66
N SER A 365 -20.77 -10.83 -8.63
CA SER A 365 -20.63 -11.66 -7.42
C SER A 365 -19.90 -10.94 -6.28
N GLU A 366 -19.04 -9.99 -6.61
CA GLU A 366 -18.33 -9.15 -5.63
C GLU A 366 -19.25 -8.10 -4.99
N PHE A 367 -20.43 -7.84 -5.57
CA PHE A 367 -21.38 -6.88 -5.01
C PHE A 367 -22.00 -7.38 -3.71
N SER A 368 -22.29 -6.46 -2.80
CA SER A 368 -23.03 -6.78 -1.58
C SER A 368 -24.43 -7.35 -1.91
N GLU A 369 -24.97 -8.13 -0.99
CA GLU A 369 -26.32 -8.69 -1.15
C GLU A 369 -27.38 -7.60 -1.36
N GLY A 370 -27.24 -6.47 -0.65
CA GLY A 370 -28.11 -5.31 -0.79
C GLY A 370 -28.10 -4.71 -2.20
N ALA A 371 -26.89 -4.55 -2.78
CA ALA A 371 -26.75 -4.02 -4.14
C ALA A 371 -27.30 -5.00 -5.18
N ARG A 372 -27.00 -6.30 -5.07
CA ARG A 372 -27.57 -7.33 -5.96
C ARG A 372 -29.10 -7.36 -5.93
N ASN A 373 -29.69 -7.28 -4.75
CA ASN A 373 -31.15 -7.25 -4.58
C ASN A 373 -31.78 -5.97 -5.16
N ALA A 374 -31.12 -4.82 -5.03
CA ALA A 374 -31.56 -3.56 -5.60
C ALA A 374 -31.57 -3.62 -7.15
N LEU A 375 -30.47 -4.13 -7.74
CA LEU A 375 -30.36 -4.30 -9.18
C LEU A 375 -31.35 -5.33 -9.72
N SER A 376 -31.54 -6.47 -9.03
CA SER A 376 -32.53 -7.49 -9.40
C SER A 376 -33.97 -6.93 -9.43
N ARG A 377 -34.31 -6.05 -8.48
CA ARG A 377 -35.64 -5.36 -8.49
C ARG A 377 -35.78 -4.44 -9.69
N ARG A 378 -34.72 -3.73 -10.10
CA ARG A 378 -34.78 -2.88 -11.31
C ARG A 378 -35.00 -3.68 -12.58
N VAL A 379 -34.36 -4.85 -12.71
CA VAL A 379 -34.54 -5.75 -13.86
C VAL A 379 -35.98 -6.30 -13.90
N LYS A 380 -36.48 -6.76 -12.75
CA LYS A 380 -37.86 -7.36 -12.66
C LYS A 380 -38.98 -6.35 -12.83
N GLY A 381 -38.77 -5.08 -12.53
CA GLY A 381 -39.75 -4.01 -12.68
C GLY A 381 -39.96 -3.51 -14.12
N ARG A 382 -39.30 -4.10 -15.10
CA ARG A 382 -39.49 -3.76 -16.52
C ARG A 382 -40.65 -4.52 -17.14
N PRO A 383 -41.45 -3.85 -18.01
CA PRO A 383 -42.37 -4.55 -18.86
C PRO A 383 -41.56 -5.47 -19.81
N VAL A 384 -41.82 -6.75 -19.75
CA VAL A 384 -41.23 -7.74 -20.67
C VAL A 384 -41.66 -7.35 -22.09
N ARG A 385 -40.68 -7.00 -22.96
CA ARG A 385 -40.95 -6.83 -24.38
C ARG A 385 -41.45 -8.17 -24.93
N SER A 386 -42.65 -8.17 -25.51
CA SER A 386 -43.35 -9.36 -26.04
C SER A 386 -42.54 -10.11 -27.13
N ASP A 387 -41.54 -9.47 -27.73
CA ASP A 387 -40.75 -10.03 -28.84
C ASP A 387 -39.76 -11.14 -28.42
N GLN A 388 -39.44 -11.26 -27.11
CA GLN A 388 -38.54 -12.31 -26.61
C GLN A 388 -39.26 -13.58 -26.11
N LEU A 389 -40.58 -13.57 -26.03
CA LEU A 389 -41.37 -14.72 -25.59
C LEU A 389 -41.64 -15.76 -26.70
N GLU A 390 -41.40 -15.41 -27.97
CA GLU A 390 -41.58 -16.36 -29.09
C GLU A 390 -40.40 -17.30 -29.26
N ILE A 391 -39.17 -16.93 -28.94
CA ILE A 391 -37.98 -17.78 -29.08
C ILE A 391 -37.99 -18.94 -28.06
N GLY A 392 -38.48 -18.70 -26.84
CA GLY A 392 -38.55 -19.72 -25.80
C GLY A 392 -39.68 -20.76 -25.99
N ARG A 393 -40.67 -20.48 -26.82
CA ARG A 393 -41.82 -21.42 -27.11
C ARG A 393 -41.57 -22.35 -28.31
N ALA A 394 -40.67 -21.96 -29.22
CA ALA A 394 -40.35 -22.79 -30.37
C ALA A 394 -39.46 -23.99 -29.98
N SER A 395 -38.53 -23.84 -29.01
CA SER A 395 -37.64 -24.92 -28.61
C SER A 395 -38.24 -25.99 -27.69
N CYS A 396 -39.46 -25.78 -27.14
CA CYS A 396 -40.17 -26.78 -26.32
C CYS A 396 -41.15 -27.62 -27.08
N ARG A 397 -41.39 -27.41 -28.40
CA ARG A 397 -42.32 -28.19 -29.21
C ARG A 397 -41.71 -29.30 -30.07
N GLU A 398 -40.38 -29.40 -30.10
CA GLU A 398 -39.69 -30.44 -30.90
C GLU A 398 -39.14 -31.63 -30.08
N ARG A 399 -39.59 -31.81 -28.84
CA ARG A 399 -39.31 -33.05 -28.09
C ARG A 399 -40.59 -33.52 -27.37
N VAL A 400 -41.49 -34.15 -28.13
CA VAL A 400 -42.39 -35.20 -27.69
C VAL A 400 -42.35 -36.27 -28.78
#